data_6648955fc6495e5e3684d052e644b048
#
_entry.id   6648955fc6495e5e3684d052e644b048
#
_cell.length_a   1.000
_cell.length_b   1.000
_cell.length_c   1.000
_cell.angle_alpha   90.00
_cell.angle_beta   90.00
_cell.angle_gamma   90.00
#
_symmetry.space_group_name_H-M   'P 1'
#
loop_
_entity.id
_entity.type
_entity.pdbx_description
1 polymer ?
#
loop_
_entity_poly.entity_id
_entity_poly.type
_entity_poly.pdbx_seq_one_letter_code
_entity_poly.pdbx_strand_id
1 'polypeptide(L)'
;MTDTTREWTLAERPRGEPDLDCFDLRERDRPKPDPGELLVRVRYLSVDPYMRGRMRDAESYAEPWAVGDALKGGVVGEVVSSADGRYDAGDLVTGNGTWGDHTLLDADEVAPVDPSVADPPAYLGVLGMPGRTAYFGLLEVGEPKPGDTVVVSGAAGAVGSVVGQIAKLNGCRVVGFAGTDEKTEWLTADLGFDAAINYRTADDYGAALAEAAPDGVDVYFDNVGGPITDAVFGELNLDARVAVCGQIAHYNDEETPTGPRKLPLLIAPRARVQGLLVSDYATRFGEAADRLAGWVADDDIEHRETVVEGLENAPDAFLGLFSGDNVGKQVVRVSSPE
;
A
#
# COMPACT_ATOMS: atom_id res chain seq x y z
N MET A 1 -30.06 13.45 14.77
CA MET A 1 -28.87 12.68 14.42
C MET A 1 -28.96 11.37 15.19
N THR A 2 -28.80 10.23 14.55
CA THR A 2 -28.75 8.93 15.21
C THR A 2 -27.54 8.91 16.13
N ASP A 3 -27.72 8.47 17.38
CA ASP A 3 -26.64 8.38 18.38
C ASP A 3 -25.81 7.10 18.20
N THR A 4 -25.90 6.48 17.00
CA THR A 4 -25.27 5.22 16.62
C THR A 4 -24.25 5.40 15.50
N THR A 5 -23.36 4.43 15.37
CA THR A 5 -22.34 4.33 14.33
C THR A 5 -22.20 2.87 13.90
N ARG A 6 -21.88 2.65 12.62
CA ARG A 6 -21.61 1.31 12.09
C ARG A 6 -20.11 1.07 12.04
N GLU A 7 -19.71 -0.18 12.24
CA GLU A 7 -18.31 -0.60 12.06
C GLU A 7 -18.22 -2.06 11.61
N TRP A 8 -17.19 -2.36 10.82
CA TRP A 8 -16.86 -3.72 10.46
C TRP A 8 -16.00 -4.39 11.53
N THR A 9 -16.34 -5.62 11.88
CA THR A 9 -15.58 -6.47 12.81
C THR A 9 -15.14 -7.75 12.10
N LEU A 10 -14.07 -8.38 12.62
CA LEU A 10 -13.68 -9.71 12.19
C LEU A 10 -14.70 -10.73 12.73
N ALA A 11 -15.51 -11.32 11.86
CA ALA A 11 -16.50 -12.32 12.25
C ALA A 11 -15.84 -13.68 12.52
N GLU A 12 -14.96 -14.11 11.62
CA GLU A 12 -14.17 -15.33 11.76
C GLU A 12 -12.83 -15.21 11.03
N ARG A 13 -11.89 -16.09 11.36
CA ARG A 13 -10.57 -16.12 10.71
C ARG A 13 -10.64 -16.91 9.42
N PRO A 14 -10.20 -16.34 8.27
CA PRO A 14 -10.20 -17.05 7.00
C PRO A 14 -9.22 -18.20 6.98
N ARG A 15 -9.61 -19.30 6.32
CA ARG A 15 -8.74 -20.36 5.85
C ARG A 15 -8.50 -20.15 4.36
N GLY A 16 -7.24 -19.98 3.95
CA GLY A 16 -6.96 -19.62 2.57
C GLY A 16 -7.37 -18.19 2.23
N GLU A 17 -8.01 -17.98 1.09
CA GLU A 17 -8.53 -16.69 0.67
C GLU A 17 -9.72 -16.28 1.53
N PRO A 18 -9.75 -15.03 2.06
CA PRO A 18 -10.90 -14.53 2.81
C PRO A 18 -12.12 -14.36 1.91
N ASP A 19 -13.30 -14.51 2.49
CA ASP A 19 -14.59 -14.24 1.86
C ASP A 19 -15.43 -13.29 2.74
N LEU A 20 -16.66 -13.00 2.30
CA LEU A 20 -17.53 -12.06 3.00
C LEU A 20 -17.98 -12.57 4.38
N ASP A 21 -17.98 -13.86 4.63
CA ASP A 21 -18.36 -14.46 5.91
C ASP A 21 -17.33 -14.11 7.02
N CYS A 22 -16.13 -13.69 6.63
CA CYS A 22 -15.10 -13.21 7.57
C CYS A 22 -15.43 -11.85 8.20
N PHE A 23 -16.46 -11.15 7.73
CA PHE A 23 -16.76 -9.77 8.10
C PHE A 23 -18.20 -9.64 8.65
N ASP A 24 -18.37 -8.83 9.71
CA ASP A 24 -19.67 -8.56 10.30
C ASP A 24 -19.83 -7.04 10.52
N LEU A 25 -20.86 -6.45 9.88
CA LEU A 25 -21.18 -5.01 10.03
C LEU A 25 -22.09 -4.82 11.24
N ARG A 26 -21.57 -4.17 12.27
CA ARG A 26 -22.30 -3.94 13.54
C ARG A 26 -22.65 -2.49 13.71
N GLU A 27 -23.79 -2.28 14.34
CA GLU A 27 -24.21 -0.97 14.85
C GLU A 27 -23.93 -0.91 16.38
N ARG A 28 -23.39 0.21 16.83
CA ARG A 28 -23.13 0.49 18.25
C ARG A 28 -23.40 1.95 18.59
N ASP A 29 -23.40 2.28 19.87
CA ASP A 29 -23.44 3.67 20.32
C ASP A 29 -22.23 4.43 19.81
N ARG A 30 -22.43 5.66 19.33
CA ARG A 30 -21.35 6.51 18.87
C ARG A 30 -20.45 6.88 20.05
N PRO A 31 -19.14 6.61 19.98
CA PRO A 31 -18.23 6.88 21.08
C PRO A 31 -18.08 8.39 21.33
N LYS A 32 -17.61 8.74 22.53
CA LYS A 32 -17.25 10.12 22.89
C LYS A 32 -15.75 10.16 23.16
N PRO A 33 -15.06 11.24 22.71
CA PRO A 33 -13.63 11.35 22.93
C PRO A 33 -13.33 11.60 24.41
N ASP A 34 -12.37 10.85 24.94
CA ASP A 34 -11.70 11.14 26.20
C ASP A 34 -10.62 12.23 26.01
N PRO A 35 -10.07 12.85 27.10
CA PRO A 35 -9.01 13.84 26.98
C PRO A 35 -7.83 13.35 26.15
N GLY A 36 -7.45 14.10 25.11
CA GLY A 36 -6.43 13.75 24.14
C GLY A 36 -6.93 13.00 22.91
N GLU A 37 -8.25 12.74 22.83
CA GLU A 37 -8.85 12.04 21.69
C GLU A 37 -9.71 12.97 20.83
N LEU A 38 -9.88 12.56 19.59
CA LEU A 38 -10.75 13.16 18.58
C LEU A 38 -11.82 12.15 18.17
N LEU A 39 -13.09 12.56 18.13
CA LEU A 39 -14.12 11.83 17.40
C LEU A 39 -14.11 12.30 15.95
N VAL A 40 -13.82 11.39 15.03
CA VAL A 40 -13.69 11.66 13.60
C VAL A 40 -14.79 10.94 12.84
N ARG A 41 -15.51 11.66 11.97
CA ARG A 41 -16.39 11.10 10.95
C ARG A 41 -15.52 10.66 9.78
N VAL A 42 -15.49 9.37 9.49
CA VAL A 42 -14.67 8.81 8.40
C VAL A 42 -15.26 9.23 7.05
N ARG A 43 -14.44 9.82 6.21
CA ARG A 43 -14.76 10.15 4.83
C ARG A 43 -14.19 9.13 3.87
N TYR A 44 -12.94 8.74 4.08
CA TYR A 44 -12.25 7.73 3.28
C TYR A 44 -11.55 6.73 4.20
N LEU A 45 -11.60 5.48 3.79
CA LEU A 45 -10.99 4.35 4.46
C LEU A 45 -10.01 3.66 3.50
N SER A 46 -8.81 3.36 4.00
CA SER A 46 -7.82 2.55 3.29
C SER A 46 -8.10 1.08 3.47
N VAL A 47 -8.03 0.31 2.37
CA VAL A 47 -7.88 -1.13 2.41
C VAL A 47 -6.52 -1.50 1.82
N ASP A 48 -5.79 -2.39 2.50
CA ASP A 48 -4.39 -2.70 2.18
C ASP A 48 -4.11 -4.20 2.30
N PRO A 49 -3.29 -4.79 1.41
CA PRO A 49 -3.04 -6.24 1.40
C PRO A 49 -2.47 -6.78 2.72
N TYR A 50 -1.65 -5.99 3.45
CA TYR A 50 -1.04 -6.42 4.71
C TYR A 50 -2.08 -6.76 5.79
N MET A 51 -3.29 -6.20 5.70
CA MET A 51 -4.39 -6.47 6.63
C MET A 51 -4.80 -7.95 6.64
N ARG A 52 -4.55 -8.68 5.53
CA ARG A 52 -4.73 -10.14 5.48
C ARG A 52 -3.89 -10.87 6.53
N GLY A 53 -2.68 -10.39 6.81
CA GLY A 53 -1.81 -10.92 7.87
C GLY A 53 -2.45 -10.76 9.25
N ARG A 54 -3.14 -9.65 9.51
CA ARG A 54 -3.82 -9.38 10.78
C ARG A 54 -5.07 -10.26 11.02
N MET A 55 -5.62 -10.87 9.98
CA MET A 55 -6.72 -11.83 10.12
C MET A 55 -6.24 -13.23 10.57
N ARG A 56 -4.93 -13.49 10.59
CA ARG A 56 -4.33 -14.74 11.10
C ARG A 56 -4.09 -14.64 12.61
N ASP A 57 -4.16 -15.79 13.30
CA ASP A 57 -3.74 -15.92 14.69
C ASP A 57 -2.25 -16.32 14.74
N ALA A 58 -1.41 -15.39 14.35
CA ALA A 58 0.03 -15.59 14.30
C ALA A 58 0.76 -14.30 14.64
N GLU A 59 1.88 -14.42 15.35
CA GLU A 59 2.76 -13.30 15.62
C GLU A 59 3.35 -12.73 14.33
N SER A 60 3.28 -11.41 14.18
CA SER A 60 3.77 -10.68 13.01
C SER A 60 4.19 -9.28 13.44
N TYR A 61 4.69 -8.46 12.49
CA TYR A 61 5.02 -7.05 12.73
C TYR A 61 3.80 -6.17 13.08
N ALA A 62 2.59 -6.63 12.79
CA ALA A 62 1.33 -5.99 13.18
C ALA A 62 0.51 -6.96 14.04
N GLU A 63 -0.07 -6.46 15.13
CA GLU A 63 -0.91 -7.27 16.00
C GLU A 63 -2.11 -7.85 15.23
N PRO A 64 -2.41 -9.15 15.42
CA PRO A 64 -3.59 -9.76 14.83
C PRO A 64 -4.87 -9.16 15.42
N TRP A 65 -5.93 -9.07 14.60
CA TRP A 65 -7.25 -8.75 15.11
C TRP A 65 -7.85 -9.97 15.84
N ALA A 66 -8.46 -9.75 16.99
CA ALA A 66 -9.27 -10.79 17.59
C ALA A 66 -10.64 -10.91 16.90
N VAL A 67 -11.21 -12.11 16.92
CA VAL A 67 -12.60 -12.30 16.44
C VAL A 67 -13.55 -11.46 17.28
N GLY A 68 -14.36 -10.64 16.64
CA GLY A 68 -15.26 -9.66 17.24
C GLY A 68 -14.67 -8.26 17.40
N ASP A 69 -13.37 -8.08 17.21
CA ASP A 69 -12.74 -6.76 17.22
C ASP A 69 -13.08 -5.96 15.94
N ALA A 70 -13.18 -4.65 16.11
CA ALA A 70 -13.31 -3.74 14.98
C ALA A 70 -12.04 -3.77 14.10
N LEU A 71 -12.25 -3.86 12.79
CA LEU A 71 -11.17 -3.76 11.81
C LEU A 71 -10.61 -2.34 11.81
N LYS A 72 -9.29 -2.21 11.60
CA LYS A 72 -8.60 -0.92 11.59
C LYS A 72 -7.74 -0.75 10.36
N GLY A 73 -7.68 0.50 9.88
CA GLY A 73 -6.85 0.89 8.74
C GLY A 73 -6.62 2.39 8.72
N GLY A 74 -5.89 2.87 7.73
CA GLY A 74 -5.74 4.30 7.49
C GLY A 74 -7.11 4.93 7.19
N VAL A 75 -7.39 6.08 7.78
CA VAL A 75 -8.59 6.87 7.52
C VAL A 75 -8.25 8.31 7.24
N VAL A 76 -9.06 8.94 6.38
CA VAL A 76 -9.18 10.40 6.31
C VAL A 76 -10.58 10.76 6.73
N GLY A 77 -10.73 11.70 7.63
CA GLY A 77 -12.03 12.10 8.13
C GLY A 77 -12.06 13.51 8.69
N GLU A 78 -13.25 13.93 9.07
CA GLU A 78 -13.53 15.24 9.64
C GLU A 78 -13.75 15.11 11.14
N VAL A 79 -13.08 15.94 11.91
CA VAL A 79 -13.25 16.03 13.34
C VAL A 79 -14.69 16.49 13.66
N VAL A 80 -15.45 15.67 14.35
CA VAL A 80 -16.81 15.98 14.82
C VAL A 80 -16.78 16.65 16.18
N SER A 81 -15.91 16.15 17.06
CA SER A 81 -15.64 16.76 18.35
C SER A 81 -14.22 16.42 18.80
N SER A 82 -13.61 17.34 19.52
CA SER A 82 -12.25 17.22 20.04
C SER A 82 -12.25 17.37 21.55
N ALA A 83 -11.47 16.53 22.23
CA ALA A 83 -11.08 16.72 23.62
C ALA A 83 -9.58 17.13 23.72
N ASP A 84 -8.98 17.62 22.63
CA ASP A 84 -7.62 18.15 22.51
C ASP A 84 -7.67 19.54 21.88
N GLY A 85 -6.95 20.51 22.45
CA GLY A 85 -6.99 21.90 22.00
C GLY A 85 -6.21 22.23 20.71
N ARG A 86 -5.62 21.24 20.04
CA ARG A 86 -4.90 21.40 18.76
C ARG A 86 -5.81 21.25 17.54
N TYR A 87 -6.99 20.66 17.72
CA TYR A 87 -7.93 20.36 16.64
C TYR A 87 -9.33 20.87 16.97
N ASP A 88 -9.99 21.47 15.99
CA ASP A 88 -11.36 21.95 16.06
C ASP A 88 -12.33 21.08 15.24
N ALA A 89 -13.60 21.16 15.55
CA ALA A 89 -14.64 20.52 14.73
C ALA A 89 -14.61 21.11 13.31
N GLY A 90 -14.61 20.24 12.30
CA GLY A 90 -14.48 20.59 10.89
C GLY A 90 -13.06 20.39 10.32
N ASP A 91 -12.03 20.24 11.17
CA ASP A 91 -10.68 19.93 10.69
C ASP A 91 -10.66 18.57 9.97
N LEU A 92 -9.88 18.51 8.88
CA LEU A 92 -9.60 17.25 8.19
C LEU A 92 -8.31 16.65 8.71
N VAL A 93 -8.37 15.37 9.10
CA VAL A 93 -7.25 14.62 9.67
C VAL A 93 -7.11 13.25 9.04
N THR A 94 -5.89 12.72 9.07
CA THR A 94 -5.59 11.33 8.72
C THR A 94 -4.96 10.61 9.92
N GLY A 95 -5.29 9.34 10.10
CA GLY A 95 -4.78 8.50 11.19
C GLY A 95 -5.14 7.04 10.97
N ASN A 96 -4.88 6.20 11.98
CA ASN A 96 -5.23 4.77 11.94
C ASN A 96 -6.53 4.56 12.73
N GLY A 97 -7.64 4.40 12.03
CA GLY A 97 -8.99 4.34 12.61
C GLY A 97 -9.74 3.05 12.27
N THR A 98 -10.96 2.98 12.79
CA THR A 98 -11.89 1.86 12.59
C THR A 98 -12.49 1.88 11.20
N TRP A 99 -12.73 0.71 10.60
CA TRP A 99 -13.56 0.56 9.40
C TRP A 99 -15.03 0.84 9.76
N GLY A 100 -15.40 2.11 9.81
CA GLY A 100 -16.71 2.52 10.30
C GLY A 100 -17.08 3.94 9.88
N ASP A 101 -18.32 4.35 10.25
CA ASP A 101 -18.80 5.71 9.98
C ASP A 101 -18.05 6.74 10.84
N HIS A 102 -17.67 6.36 12.07
CA HIS A 102 -16.93 7.20 13.02
C HIS A 102 -15.83 6.38 13.70
N THR A 103 -14.76 7.07 14.10
CA THR A 103 -13.67 6.48 14.87
C THR A 103 -13.15 7.45 15.92
N LEU A 104 -12.57 6.93 17.01
CA LEU A 104 -11.73 7.71 17.90
C LEU A 104 -10.28 7.63 17.42
N LEU A 105 -9.59 8.77 17.43
CA LEU A 105 -8.18 8.88 17.11
C LEU A 105 -7.48 9.63 18.24
N ASP A 106 -6.28 9.16 18.59
CA ASP A 106 -5.38 9.90 19.48
C ASP A 106 -4.85 11.14 18.77
N ALA A 107 -4.95 12.30 19.38
CA ALA A 107 -4.51 13.56 18.82
C ALA A 107 -2.99 13.64 18.57
N ASP A 108 -2.18 12.79 19.24
CA ASP A 108 -0.75 12.67 19.01
C ASP A 108 -0.40 11.77 17.81
N GLU A 109 -1.35 10.95 17.33
CA GLU A 109 -1.15 9.99 16.24
C GLU A 109 -1.81 10.41 14.92
N VAL A 110 -2.43 11.59 14.86
CA VAL A 110 -3.05 12.10 13.65
C VAL A 110 -2.18 13.17 12.99
N ALA A 111 -2.38 13.33 11.67
CA ALA A 111 -1.81 14.44 10.90
C ALA A 111 -2.93 15.22 10.20
N PRO A 112 -2.77 16.55 10.04
CA PRO A 112 -3.71 17.35 9.28
C PRO A 112 -3.72 16.96 7.81
N VAL A 113 -4.88 17.10 7.17
CA VAL A 113 -5.08 16.92 5.72
C VAL A 113 -5.33 18.30 5.11
N ASP A 114 -4.48 18.71 4.19
CA ASP A 114 -4.61 19.97 3.44
C ASP A 114 -5.10 19.70 2.01
N PRO A 115 -6.39 19.98 1.72
CA PRO A 115 -6.94 19.76 0.38
C PRO A 115 -6.35 20.67 -0.72
N SER A 116 -5.54 21.67 -0.34
CA SER A 116 -4.85 22.51 -1.33
C SER A 116 -3.58 21.86 -1.88
N VAL A 117 -3.05 20.84 -1.20
CA VAL A 117 -1.88 20.07 -1.63
C VAL A 117 -2.30 18.91 -2.53
N ALA A 118 -3.31 18.15 -2.12
CA ALA A 118 -3.87 17.04 -2.89
C ALA A 118 -5.27 16.69 -2.37
N ASP A 119 -6.06 15.99 -3.19
CA ASP A 119 -7.36 15.47 -2.78
C ASP A 119 -7.24 14.56 -1.55
N PRO A 120 -8.20 14.57 -0.62
CA PRO A 120 -8.11 13.84 0.65
C PRO A 120 -7.72 12.35 0.55
N PRO A 121 -8.20 11.54 -0.44
CA PRO A 121 -7.79 10.13 -0.54
C PRO A 121 -6.30 9.94 -0.84
N ALA A 122 -5.59 10.92 -1.43
CA ALA A 122 -4.15 10.86 -1.67
C ALA A 122 -3.35 10.69 -0.36
N TYR A 123 -3.89 11.17 0.78
CA TYR A 123 -3.31 11.01 2.11
C TYR A 123 -3.36 9.56 2.64
N LEU A 124 -4.10 8.66 1.97
CA LEU A 124 -4.08 7.23 2.20
C LEU A 124 -3.20 6.47 1.19
N GLY A 125 -2.74 7.18 0.15
CA GLY A 125 -1.90 6.69 -0.95
C GLY A 125 -0.52 7.32 -0.95
N VAL A 126 -0.27 8.16 -1.97
CA VAL A 126 1.04 8.78 -2.23
C VAL A 126 1.55 9.64 -1.06
N LEU A 127 0.69 10.36 -0.36
CA LEU A 127 1.05 11.17 0.83
C LEU A 127 0.94 10.39 2.15
N GLY A 128 0.49 9.12 2.09
CA GLY A 128 0.29 8.25 3.22
C GLY A 128 1.38 7.18 3.41
N MET A 129 0.97 6.07 4.02
CA MET A 129 1.85 4.94 4.28
C MET A 129 2.42 4.32 2.99
N PRO A 130 1.66 4.12 1.89
CA PRO A 130 2.20 3.58 0.65
C PRO A 130 3.30 4.46 0.03
N GLY A 131 3.12 5.78 -0.01
CA GLY A 131 4.15 6.70 -0.51
C GLY A 131 5.41 6.68 0.34
N ARG A 132 5.28 6.70 1.68
CA ARG A 132 6.42 6.57 2.61
C ARG A 132 7.14 5.24 2.44
N THR A 133 6.39 4.15 2.21
CA THR A 133 6.96 2.82 1.93
C THR A 133 7.76 2.83 0.64
N ALA A 134 7.23 3.45 -0.42
CA ALA A 134 7.93 3.62 -1.68
C ALA A 134 9.22 4.44 -1.52
N TYR A 135 9.13 5.57 -0.81
CA TYR A 135 10.24 6.48 -0.58
C TYR A 135 11.40 5.79 0.15
N PHE A 136 11.15 5.28 1.35
CA PHE A 136 12.22 4.65 2.14
C PHE A 136 12.66 3.32 1.55
N GLY A 137 11.74 2.50 1.05
CA GLY A 137 12.08 1.20 0.48
C GLY A 137 12.96 1.32 -0.76
N LEU A 138 12.70 2.29 -1.62
CA LEU A 138 13.55 2.50 -2.79
C LEU A 138 14.86 3.20 -2.41
N LEU A 139 14.81 4.31 -1.67
CA LEU A 139 15.99 5.15 -1.45
C LEU A 139 16.95 4.59 -0.41
N GLU A 140 16.45 3.92 0.64
CA GLU A 140 17.28 3.40 1.74
C GLU A 140 17.64 1.92 1.60
N VAL A 141 16.78 1.12 0.95
CA VAL A 141 17.01 -0.31 0.76
C VAL A 141 17.46 -0.62 -0.66
N GLY A 142 16.78 -0.03 -1.65
CA GLY A 142 17.12 -0.15 -3.07
C GLY A 142 18.38 0.62 -3.45
N GLU A 143 18.62 1.79 -2.85
CA GLU A 143 19.79 2.65 -3.10
C GLU A 143 20.06 2.86 -4.62
N PRO A 144 19.03 3.30 -5.41
CA PRO A 144 19.17 3.39 -6.85
C PRO A 144 20.18 4.46 -7.25
N LYS A 145 20.91 4.20 -8.33
CA LYS A 145 21.87 5.14 -8.91
C LYS A 145 21.44 5.51 -10.33
N PRO A 146 21.74 6.72 -10.80
CA PRO A 146 21.48 7.08 -12.18
C PRO A 146 22.07 6.05 -13.16
N GLY A 147 21.22 5.55 -14.07
CA GLY A 147 21.57 4.50 -15.02
C GLY A 147 21.25 3.07 -14.54
N ASP A 148 20.91 2.86 -13.27
CA ASP A 148 20.45 1.55 -12.80
C ASP A 148 19.13 1.15 -13.47
N THR A 149 18.92 -0.15 -13.66
CA THR A 149 17.64 -0.74 -14.03
C THR A 149 16.89 -1.16 -12.77
N VAL A 150 15.74 -0.52 -12.54
CA VAL A 150 14.82 -0.82 -11.41
C VAL A 150 13.64 -1.63 -11.92
N VAL A 151 13.45 -2.81 -11.37
CA VAL A 151 12.27 -3.65 -11.61
C VAL A 151 11.32 -3.56 -10.44
N VAL A 152 10.01 -3.42 -10.73
CA VAL A 152 8.97 -3.28 -9.71
C VAL A 152 7.89 -4.34 -9.95
N SER A 153 7.65 -5.23 -8.98
CA SER A 153 6.48 -6.10 -9.00
C SER A 153 5.27 -5.42 -8.37
N GLY A 154 4.05 -5.73 -8.84
CA GLY A 154 2.86 -5.00 -8.42
C GLY A 154 2.95 -3.51 -8.75
N ALA A 155 3.55 -3.19 -9.91
CA ALA A 155 3.93 -1.84 -10.29
C ALA A 155 2.76 -0.86 -10.41
N ALA A 156 1.56 -1.34 -10.75
CA ALA A 156 0.36 -0.50 -10.84
C ALA A 156 -0.42 -0.38 -9.52
N GLY A 157 0.14 -0.84 -8.40
CA GLY A 157 -0.43 -0.69 -7.06
C GLY A 157 0.01 0.61 -6.36
N ALA A 158 -0.53 0.85 -5.18
CA ALA A 158 -0.30 2.08 -4.41
C ALA A 158 1.18 2.37 -4.08
N VAL A 159 1.98 1.34 -3.82
CA VAL A 159 3.41 1.47 -3.56
C VAL A 159 4.20 1.45 -4.86
N GLY A 160 3.92 0.45 -5.73
CA GLY A 160 4.73 0.20 -6.92
C GLY A 160 4.72 1.35 -7.93
N SER A 161 3.57 2.03 -8.11
CA SER A 161 3.46 3.19 -9.01
C SER A 161 4.31 4.37 -8.55
N VAL A 162 4.40 4.59 -7.24
CA VAL A 162 5.25 5.65 -6.66
C VAL A 162 6.73 5.27 -6.73
N VAL A 163 7.08 4.00 -6.44
CA VAL A 163 8.47 3.48 -6.55
C VAL A 163 9.04 3.73 -7.94
N GLY A 164 8.28 3.37 -8.98
CA GLY A 164 8.77 3.55 -10.35
C GLY A 164 9.02 5.00 -10.72
N GLN A 165 8.14 5.90 -10.33
CA GLN A 165 8.29 7.32 -10.60
C GLN A 165 9.47 7.92 -9.81
N ILE A 166 9.65 7.58 -8.52
CA ILE A 166 10.84 7.99 -7.77
C ILE A 166 12.12 7.47 -8.44
N ALA A 167 12.12 6.23 -8.96
CA ALA A 167 13.25 5.68 -9.71
C ALA A 167 13.52 6.48 -11.00
N LYS A 168 12.48 6.91 -11.74
CA LYS A 168 12.62 7.79 -12.91
C LYS A 168 13.24 9.13 -12.52
N LEU A 169 12.78 9.77 -11.43
CA LEU A 169 13.36 11.02 -10.92
C LEU A 169 14.84 10.88 -10.52
N ASN A 170 15.27 9.66 -10.16
CA ASN A 170 16.68 9.33 -9.90
C ASN A 170 17.47 8.94 -11.15
N GLY A 171 16.90 9.05 -12.35
CA GLY A 171 17.58 8.76 -13.60
C GLY A 171 17.75 7.28 -13.92
N CYS A 172 16.88 6.43 -13.40
CA CYS A 172 16.89 4.98 -13.63
C CYS A 172 16.06 4.59 -14.86
N ARG A 173 16.39 3.44 -15.45
CA ARG A 173 15.49 2.68 -16.30
C ARG A 173 14.51 1.92 -15.40
N VAL A 174 13.21 1.92 -15.74
CA VAL A 174 12.18 1.30 -14.89
C VAL A 174 11.36 0.30 -15.69
N VAL A 175 11.23 -0.92 -15.16
CA VAL A 175 10.40 -2.00 -15.71
C VAL A 175 9.37 -2.44 -14.67
N GLY A 176 8.09 -2.46 -15.03
CA GLY A 176 7.00 -2.83 -14.15
C GLY A 176 6.34 -4.15 -14.49
N PHE A 177 5.98 -4.95 -13.48
CA PHE A 177 5.05 -6.07 -13.64
C PHE A 177 3.66 -5.66 -13.18
N ALA A 178 2.64 -5.83 -14.05
CA ALA A 178 1.23 -5.55 -13.77
C ALA A 178 0.32 -6.64 -14.36
N GLY A 179 -0.95 -6.68 -13.97
CA GLY A 179 -1.82 -7.82 -14.27
C GLY A 179 -2.80 -7.63 -15.44
N THR A 180 -2.83 -6.45 -16.09
CA THR A 180 -3.70 -6.18 -17.23
C THR A 180 -3.01 -5.25 -18.22
N ASP A 181 -3.46 -5.27 -19.49
CA ASP A 181 -2.92 -4.39 -20.54
C ASP A 181 -3.20 -2.91 -20.20
N GLU A 182 -4.37 -2.58 -19.63
CA GLU A 182 -4.67 -1.22 -19.15
C GLU A 182 -3.64 -0.74 -18.12
N LYS A 183 -3.26 -1.62 -17.17
CA LYS A 183 -2.27 -1.28 -16.16
C LYS A 183 -0.87 -1.10 -16.76
N THR A 184 -0.48 -1.95 -17.70
CA THR A 184 0.83 -1.81 -18.36
C THR A 184 0.88 -0.57 -19.24
N GLU A 185 -0.22 -0.19 -19.90
CA GLU A 185 -0.34 1.04 -20.64
C GLU A 185 -0.23 2.26 -19.72
N TRP A 186 -0.96 2.27 -18.59
CA TRP A 186 -0.86 3.35 -17.60
C TRP A 186 0.58 3.53 -17.09
N LEU A 187 1.30 2.45 -16.78
CA LEU A 187 2.69 2.53 -16.34
C LEU A 187 3.60 3.19 -17.37
N THR A 188 3.43 2.85 -18.65
CA THR A 188 4.35 3.32 -19.70
C THR A 188 3.93 4.65 -20.30
N ALA A 189 2.64 4.91 -20.49
CA ALA A 189 2.14 6.11 -21.12
C ALA A 189 2.07 7.29 -20.14
N ASP A 190 1.64 7.05 -18.90
CA ASP A 190 1.37 8.11 -17.93
C ASP A 190 2.49 8.23 -16.88
N LEU A 191 2.97 7.10 -16.31
CA LEU A 191 3.95 7.13 -15.22
C LEU A 191 5.41 7.09 -15.68
N GLY A 192 5.68 7.04 -17.00
CA GLY A 192 7.02 7.14 -17.56
C GLY A 192 7.91 5.90 -17.36
N PHE A 193 7.34 4.72 -17.05
CA PHE A 193 8.11 3.47 -17.07
C PHE A 193 8.63 3.18 -18.46
N ASP A 194 9.85 2.65 -18.58
CA ASP A 194 10.47 2.35 -19.87
C ASP A 194 9.91 1.08 -20.52
N ALA A 195 9.39 0.15 -19.69
CA ALA A 195 8.68 -1.03 -20.14
C ALA A 195 7.75 -1.56 -19.06
N ALA A 196 6.73 -2.31 -19.46
CA ALA A 196 5.83 -3.01 -18.53
C ALA A 196 5.48 -4.39 -19.08
N ILE A 197 5.40 -5.38 -18.18
CA ILE A 197 5.13 -6.78 -18.49
C ILE A 197 3.78 -7.16 -17.87
N ASN A 198 2.84 -7.61 -18.72
CA ASN A 198 1.60 -8.18 -18.25
C ASN A 198 1.85 -9.63 -17.84
N TYR A 199 1.92 -9.88 -16.50
CA TYR A 199 2.23 -11.21 -15.98
C TYR A 199 1.11 -12.25 -16.22
N ARG A 200 -0.12 -11.82 -16.58
CA ARG A 200 -1.21 -12.74 -16.89
C ARG A 200 -1.13 -13.28 -18.31
N THR A 201 -0.44 -12.60 -19.21
CA THR A 201 -0.32 -12.98 -20.62
C THR A 201 1.10 -13.39 -21.03
N ALA A 202 2.11 -13.11 -20.19
CA ALA A 202 3.48 -13.55 -20.44
C ALA A 202 3.64 -15.04 -20.15
N ASP A 203 4.03 -15.82 -21.16
CA ASP A 203 4.27 -17.26 -21.05
C ASP A 203 5.52 -17.60 -20.21
N ASP A 204 6.54 -16.74 -20.28
CA ASP A 204 7.82 -16.87 -19.56
C ASP A 204 8.27 -15.50 -19.03
N TYR A 205 8.24 -15.35 -17.72
CA TYR A 205 8.59 -14.08 -17.04
C TYR A 205 10.08 -13.75 -17.19
N GLY A 206 10.95 -14.76 -17.23
CA GLY A 206 12.40 -14.55 -17.42
C GLY A 206 12.71 -14.03 -18.83
N ALA A 207 12.13 -14.65 -19.85
CA ALA A 207 12.29 -14.20 -21.23
C ALA A 207 11.72 -12.78 -21.45
N ALA A 208 10.53 -12.51 -20.92
CA ALA A 208 9.90 -11.19 -21.00
C ALA A 208 10.74 -10.13 -20.27
N LEU A 209 11.30 -10.47 -19.10
CA LEU A 209 12.17 -9.56 -18.35
C LEU A 209 13.49 -9.31 -19.06
N ALA A 210 14.13 -10.32 -19.64
CA ALA A 210 15.38 -10.17 -20.40
C ALA A 210 15.20 -9.25 -21.63
N GLU A 211 14.03 -9.29 -22.27
CA GLU A 211 13.68 -8.36 -23.36
C GLU A 211 13.47 -6.93 -22.84
N ALA A 212 12.74 -6.77 -21.73
CA ALA A 212 12.40 -5.47 -21.13
C ALA A 212 13.59 -4.81 -20.42
N ALA A 213 14.53 -5.60 -19.87
CA ALA A 213 15.70 -5.18 -19.11
C ALA A 213 16.98 -5.83 -19.69
N PRO A 214 17.39 -5.49 -20.94
CA PRO A 214 18.48 -6.18 -21.62
C PRO A 214 19.85 -6.04 -20.95
N ASP A 215 20.01 -5.03 -20.08
CA ASP A 215 21.23 -4.80 -19.30
C ASP A 215 21.18 -5.45 -17.91
N GLY A 216 20.16 -6.27 -17.63
CA GLY A 216 19.94 -6.93 -16.32
C GLY A 216 19.25 -6.01 -15.30
N VAL A 217 19.23 -6.45 -14.03
CA VAL A 217 18.49 -5.82 -12.94
C VAL A 217 19.43 -5.38 -11.83
N ASP A 218 19.47 -4.07 -11.53
CA ASP A 218 20.27 -3.50 -10.44
C ASP A 218 19.50 -3.37 -9.15
N VAL A 219 18.21 -3.01 -9.24
CA VAL A 219 17.30 -2.91 -8.10
C VAL A 219 16.00 -3.66 -8.39
N TYR A 220 15.59 -4.51 -7.47
CA TYR A 220 14.25 -5.11 -7.50
C TYR A 220 13.44 -4.67 -6.29
N PHE A 221 12.30 -4.02 -6.54
CA PHE A 221 11.34 -3.68 -5.50
C PHE A 221 10.21 -4.71 -5.51
N ASP A 222 10.20 -5.60 -4.53
CA ASP A 222 9.31 -6.75 -4.49
C ASP A 222 8.09 -6.50 -3.61
N ASN A 223 6.91 -6.38 -4.26
CA ASN A 223 5.61 -6.33 -3.61
C ASN A 223 4.83 -7.67 -3.70
N VAL A 224 5.30 -8.62 -4.51
CA VAL A 224 4.48 -9.77 -4.93
C VAL A 224 5.04 -11.10 -4.49
N GLY A 225 6.34 -11.34 -4.65
CA GLY A 225 6.93 -12.66 -4.43
C GLY A 225 6.67 -13.66 -5.54
N GLY A 226 6.82 -14.94 -5.20
CA GLY A 226 6.48 -16.07 -6.08
C GLY A 226 7.24 -16.11 -7.41
N PRO A 227 6.57 -16.56 -8.50
CA PRO A 227 7.23 -16.77 -9.81
C PRO A 227 7.89 -15.52 -10.42
N ILE A 228 7.37 -14.31 -10.12
CA ILE A 228 7.99 -13.06 -10.60
C ILE A 228 9.36 -12.88 -9.93
N THR A 229 9.44 -13.04 -8.61
CA THR A 229 10.69 -12.96 -7.86
C THR A 229 11.68 -14.03 -8.30
N ASP A 230 11.17 -15.24 -8.57
CA ASP A 230 11.99 -16.33 -9.13
C ASP A 230 12.61 -15.96 -10.48
N ALA A 231 11.87 -15.29 -11.36
CA ALA A 231 12.39 -14.83 -12.65
C ALA A 231 13.44 -13.74 -12.47
N VAL A 232 13.14 -12.71 -11.65
CA VAL A 232 14.05 -11.58 -11.41
C VAL A 232 15.40 -12.03 -10.84
N PHE A 233 15.41 -13.05 -9.98
CA PHE A 233 16.67 -13.58 -9.42
C PHE A 233 17.60 -14.18 -10.47
N GLY A 234 17.09 -14.53 -11.66
CA GLY A 234 17.89 -14.97 -12.81
C GLY A 234 18.63 -13.85 -13.53
N GLU A 235 18.19 -12.61 -13.38
CA GLU A 235 18.64 -11.45 -14.17
C GLU A 235 19.39 -10.39 -13.32
N LEU A 236 19.74 -10.70 -12.06
CA LEU A 236 20.37 -9.76 -11.15
C LEU A 236 21.82 -9.41 -11.57
N ASN A 237 22.09 -8.13 -11.66
CA ASN A 237 23.42 -7.56 -11.90
C ASN A 237 24.32 -7.66 -10.68
N LEU A 238 25.62 -7.36 -10.88
CA LEU A 238 26.60 -7.28 -9.80
C LEU A 238 26.19 -6.21 -8.77
N ASP A 239 26.23 -6.59 -7.49
CA ASP A 239 25.83 -5.77 -6.34
C ASP A 239 24.35 -5.34 -6.39
N ALA A 240 23.48 -6.14 -7.04
CA ALA A 240 22.07 -5.88 -7.10
C ALA A 240 21.42 -5.85 -5.69
N ARG A 241 20.36 -5.05 -5.55
CA ARG A 241 19.63 -4.84 -4.30
C ARG A 241 18.17 -5.23 -4.48
N VAL A 242 17.67 -6.08 -3.58
CA VAL A 242 16.27 -6.52 -3.57
C VAL A 242 15.61 -6.01 -2.29
N ALA A 243 14.68 -5.08 -2.44
CA ALA A 243 13.84 -4.57 -1.36
C ALA A 243 12.56 -5.39 -1.27
N VAL A 244 12.43 -6.23 -0.24
CA VAL A 244 11.24 -7.07 -0.03
C VAL A 244 10.22 -6.27 0.79
N CYS A 245 9.23 -5.71 0.12
CA CYS A 245 8.15 -4.90 0.70
C CYS A 245 6.91 -5.74 1.04
N GLY A 246 6.56 -6.68 0.17
CA GLY A 246 5.39 -7.53 0.33
C GLY A 246 5.51 -8.83 -0.45
N GLN A 247 4.64 -9.78 -0.13
CA GLN A 247 4.59 -11.11 -0.76
C GLN A 247 3.13 -11.48 -1.02
N ILE A 248 2.38 -10.60 -1.72
CA ILE A 248 0.93 -10.75 -1.87
C ILE A 248 0.52 -12.07 -2.54
N ALA A 249 1.39 -12.64 -3.39
CA ALA A 249 1.18 -13.95 -3.99
C ALA A 249 1.00 -15.08 -2.95
N HIS A 250 1.47 -14.86 -1.70
CA HIS A 250 1.49 -15.86 -0.63
C HIS A 250 0.58 -15.51 0.55
N TYR A 251 -0.12 -14.38 0.50
CA TYR A 251 -0.92 -13.95 1.66
C TYR A 251 -2.10 -14.87 1.96
N ASN A 252 -2.59 -15.58 0.96
CA ASN A 252 -3.72 -16.53 1.11
C ASN A 252 -3.29 -17.98 1.20
N ASP A 253 -1.98 -18.29 1.19
CA ASP A 253 -1.51 -19.65 1.32
C ASP A 253 -1.80 -20.22 2.72
N GLU A 254 -2.36 -21.43 2.78
CA GLU A 254 -2.61 -22.16 4.03
C GLU A 254 -1.35 -22.89 4.52
N GLU A 255 -0.51 -23.31 3.59
CA GLU A 255 0.75 -24.02 3.86
C GLU A 255 1.94 -23.13 3.48
N THR A 256 3.12 -23.49 3.97
CA THR A 256 4.36 -22.82 3.56
C THR A 256 4.54 -22.96 2.04
N PRO A 257 4.63 -21.83 1.30
CA PRO A 257 4.80 -21.88 -0.14
C PRO A 257 6.11 -22.59 -0.50
N THR A 258 6.06 -23.38 -1.59
CA THR A 258 7.24 -24.06 -2.12
C THR A 258 7.56 -23.56 -3.51
N GLY A 259 8.85 -23.47 -3.83
CA GLY A 259 9.31 -22.98 -5.12
C GLY A 259 10.75 -23.37 -5.43
N PRO A 260 11.30 -22.93 -6.56
CA PRO A 260 12.69 -23.15 -6.91
C PRO A 260 13.63 -22.58 -5.83
N ARG A 261 14.72 -23.29 -5.57
CA ARG A 261 15.74 -22.82 -4.63
C ARG A 261 16.70 -21.85 -5.32
N LYS A 262 16.32 -20.55 -5.35
CA LYS A 262 17.03 -19.52 -6.09
C LYS A 262 18.19 -18.83 -5.34
N LEU A 263 18.35 -19.04 -4.02
CA LEU A 263 19.43 -18.42 -3.24
C LEU A 263 20.82 -18.59 -3.82
N PRO A 264 21.21 -19.73 -4.46
CA PRO A 264 22.53 -19.83 -5.11
C PRO A 264 22.78 -18.79 -6.21
N LEU A 265 21.72 -18.27 -6.85
CA LEU A 265 21.84 -17.23 -7.89
C LEU A 265 22.32 -15.88 -7.32
N LEU A 266 22.22 -15.65 -6.01
CA LEU A 266 22.68 -14.43 -5.36
C LEU A 266 24.20 -14.37 -5.19
N ILE A 267 24.92 -15.52 -5.29
CA ILE A 267 26.36 -15.62 -4.99
C ILE A 267 27.19 -14.87 -6.04
N ALA A 268 26.95 -15.14 -7.32
CA ALA A 268 27.74 -14.55 -8.39
C ALA A 268 27.56 -13.03 -8.49
N PRO A 269 26.32 -12.50 -8.47
CA PRO A 269 26.08 -11.06 -8.44
C PRO A 269 26.38 -10.42 -7.07
N ARG A 270 26.64 -11.18 -6.02
CA ARG A 270 26.81 -10.67 -4.65
C ARG A 270 25.63 -9.81 -4.20
N ALA A 271 24.42 -10.20 -4.66
CA ALA A 271 23.20 -9.44 -4.44
C ALA A 271 22.80 -9.44 -2.95
N ARG A 272 22.22 -8.32 -2.52
CA ARG A 272 21.63 -8.14 -1.18
C ARG A 272 20.11 -8.26 -1.28
N VAL A 273 19.51 -9.05 -0.40
CA VAL A 273 18.04 -9.14 -0.23
C VAL A 273 17.71 -8.67 1.18
N GLN A 274 16.84 -7.65 1.29
CA GLN A 274 16.53 -7.04 2.57
C GLN A 274 15.02 -6.79 2.70
N GLY A 275 14.43 -7.22 3.84
CA GLY A 275 13.06 -6.88 4.20
C GLY A 275 12.92 -5.38 4.52
N LEU A 276 11.75 -4.85 4.23
CA LEU A 276 11.38 -3.46 4.47
C LEU A 276 10.20 -3.40 5.42
N LEU A 277 10.35 -2.66 6.51
CA LEU A 277 9.24 -2.25 7.37
C LEU A 277 9.27 -0.73 7.52
N VAL A 278 8.25 -0.05 7.00
CA VAL A 278 8.23 1.42 6.94
C VAL A 278 8.23 2.08 8.31
N SER A 279 7.70 1.42 9.35
CA SER A 279 7.72 1.91 10.74
C SER A 279 9.13 2.10 11.30
N ASP A 280 10.15 1.43 10.76
CA ASP A 280 11.55 1.62 11.17
C ASP A 280 12.06 3.03 10.85
N TYR A 281 11.38 3.72 9.94
CA TYR A 281 11.67 5.08 9.50
C TYR A 281 10.73 6.13 10.11
N ALA A 282 9.96 5.80 11.16
CA ALA A 282 8.91 6.68 11.72
C ALA A 282 9.44 8.07 12.11
N THR A 283 10.66 8.15 12.64
CA THR A 283 11.30 9.44 13.01
C THR A 283 11.62 10.35 11.82
N ARG A 284 11.58 9.81 10.59
CA ARG A 284 11.86 10.50 9.33
C ARG A 284 10.62 10.66 8.45
N PHE A 285 9.42 10.35 8.95
CA PHE A 285 8.19 10.46 8.16
C PHE A 285 7.93 11.88 7.65
N GLY A 286 8.34 12.91 8.41
CA GLY A 286 8.26 14.30 7.96
C GLY A 286 9.07 14.57 6.70
N GLU A 287 10.31 14.04 6.62
CA GLU A 287 11.15 14.13 5.41
C GLU A 287 10.46 13.57 4.17
N ALA A 288 9.90 12.35 4.30
CA ALA A 288 9.19 11.73 3.19
C ALA A 288 7.92 12.49 2.82
N ALA A 289 7.16 12.97 3.82
CA ALA A 289 5.94 13.74 3.59
C ALA A 289 6.21 15.03 2.82
N ASP A 290 7.20 15.81 3.24
CA ASP A 290 7.58 17.07 2.58
C ASP A 290 8.05 16.79 1.12
N ARG A 291 8.83 15.74 0.91
CA ARG A 291 9.36 15.41 -0.41
C ARG A 291 8.28 14.93 -1.37
N LEU A 292 7.41 14.03 -0.90
CA LEU A 292 6.29 13.51 -1.68
C LEU A 292 5.27 14.61 -2.01
N ALA A 293 4.94 15.48 -1.04
CA ALA A 293 4.06 16.61 -1.27
C ALA A 293 4.63 17.58 -2.32
N GLY A 294 5.95 17.83 -2.28
CA GLY A 294 6.63 18.63 -3.30
C GLY A 294 6.51 18.01 -4.70
N TRP A 295 6.80 16.72 -4.85
CA TRP A 295 6.70 16.03 -6.14
C TRP A 295 5.27 15.98 -6.69
N VAL A 296 4.26 15.81 -5.81
CA VAL A 296 2.85 15.86 -6.22
C VAL A 296 2.45 17.27 -6.66
N ALA A 297 2.87 18.30 -5.93
CA ALA A 297 2.56 19.69 -6.25
C ALA A 297 3.23 20.18 -7.55
N ASP A 298 4.40 19.62 -7.90
CA ASP A 298 5.16 19.94 -9.12
C ASP A 298 4.78 19.06 -10.33
N ASP A 299 3.77 18.18 -10.18
CA ASP A 299 3.36 17.17 -11.17
C ASP A 299 4.50 16.18 -11.55
N ASP A 300 5.49 16.01 -10.68
CA ASP A 300 6.59 15.07 -10.85
C ASP A 300 6.19 13.61 -10.52
N ILE A 301 5.17 13.43 -9.68
CA ILE A 301 4.55 12.14 -9.34
C ILE A 301 3.05 12.22 -9.56
N GLU A 302 2.56 11.40 -10.48
CA GLU A 302 1.14 11.14 -10.66
C GLU A 302 0.65 10.04 -9.73
N HIS A 303 -0.58 10.15 -9.27
CA HIS A 303 -1.21 9.13 -8.43
C HIS A 303 -2.65 8.89 -8.87
N ARG A 304 -3.14 7.71 -8.55
CA ARG A 304 -4.52 7.31 -8.88
C ARG A 304 -5.11 6.53 -7.73
N GLU A 305 -6.38 6.85 -7.40
CA GLU A 305 -7.15 6.13 -6.41
C GLU A 305 -8.32 5.42 -7.09
N THR A 306 -8.47 4.12 -6.80
CA THR A 306 -9.68 3.37 -7.10
C THR A 306 -10.63 3.53 -5.91
N VAL A 307 -11.72 4.27 -6.11
CA VAL A 307 -12.69 4.61 -5.06
C VAL A 307 -13.89 3.69 -5.16
N VAL A 308 -14.18 2.96 -4.07
CA VAL A 308 -15.42 2.20 -3.89
C VAL A 308 -16.34 3.00 -2.98
N GLU A 309 -17.61 3.14 -3.37
CA GLU A 309 -18.59 3.92 -2.63
C GLU A 309 -19.29 3.07 -1.57
N GLY A 310 -19.48 3.63 -0.37
CA GLY A 310 -20.25 3.04 0.73
C GLY A 310 -19.42 2.16 1.66
N LEU A 311 -19.57 2.38 2.97
CA LEU A 311 -18.94 1.56 4.01
C LEU A 311 -19.25 0.08 3.84
N GLU A 312 -20.47 -0.25 3.42
CA GLU A 312 -20.94 -1.62 3.21
C GLU A 312 -20.10 -2.41 2.19
N ASN A 313 -19.41 -1.73 1.28
CA ASN A 313 -18.58 -2.34 0.24
C ASN A 313 -17.09 -2.43 0.62
N ALA A 314 -16.73 -2.09 1.88
CA ALA A 314 -15.33 -2.15 2.31
C ALA A 314 -14.73 -3.58 2.28
N PRO A 315 -15.46 -4.65 2.65
CA PRO A 315 -14.96 -6.02 2.46
C PRO A 315 -14.71 -6.37 0.99
N ASP A 316 -15.64 -6.05 0.08
CA ASP A 316 -15.46 -6.31 -1.35
C ASP A 316 -14.25 -5.56 -1.91
N ALA A 317 -14.05 -4.30 -1.52
CA ALA A 317 -12.88 -3.51 -1.90
C ALA A 317 -11.56 -4.14 -1.41
N PHE A 318 -11.57 -4.73 -0.22
CA PHE A 318 -10.41 -5.45 0.33
C PHE A 318 -10.15 -6.76 -0.41
N LEU A 319 -11.19 -7.56 -0.66
CA LEU A 319 -11.08 -8.84 -1.39
C LEU A 319 -10.58 -8.63 -2.82
N GLY A 320 -11.04 -7.58 -3.50
CA GLY A 320 -10.62 -7.20 -4.85
C GLY A 320 -9.12 -6.92 -4.99
N LEU A 321 -8.40 -6.62 -3.88
CA LEU A 321 -6.94 -6.45 -3.90
C LEU A 321 -6.22 -7.75 -4.31
N PHE A 322 -6.74 -8.92 -3.92
CA PHE A 322 -6.13 -10.21 -4.24
C PHE A 322 -6.42 -10.66 -5.68
N SER A 323 -7.49 -10.14 -6.29
CA SER A 323 -7.81 -10.29 -7.72
C SER A 323 -7.09 -9.27 -8.58
N GLY A 324 -6.53 -8.21 -7.95
CA GLY A 324 -5.87 -7.12 -8.66
C GLY A 324 -6.86 -6.23 -9.40
N ASP A 325 -7.99 -5.90 -8.82
CA ASP A 325 -9.05 -5.10 -9.46
C ASP A 325 -8.74 -3.60 -9.42
N ASN A 326 -7.91 -3.16 -8.47
CA ASN A 326 -7.53 -1.75 -8.32
C ASN A 326 -6.44 -1.31 -9.29
N VAL A 327 -6.48 -0.04 -9.67
CA VAL A 327 -5.36 0.72 -10.24
C VAL A 327 -4.96 1.78 -9.23
N GLY A 328 -3.67 1.86 -8.89
CA GLY A 328 -3.19 2.74 -7.83
C GLY A 328 -3.67 2.31 -6.45
N LYS A 329 -4.05 3.29 -5.62
CA LYS A 329 -4.51 3.07 -4.25
C LYS A 329 -6.00 2.71 -4.18
N GLN A 330 -6.34 1.58 -3.55
CA GLN A 330 -7.72 1.23 -3.24
C GLN A 330 -8.18 1.96 -1.98
N VAL A 331 -9.28 2.70 -2.08
CA VAL A 331 -9.94 3.38 -0.95
C VAL A 331 -11.45 3.16 -1.00
N VAL A 332 -12.09 3.29 0.15
CA VAL A 332 -13.55 3.28 0.27
C VAL A 332 -14.02 4.67 0.70
N ARG A 333 -14.94 5.27 -0.05
CA ARG A 333 -15.62 6.49 0.39
C ARG A 333 -16.78 6.12 1.31
N VAL A 334 -16.63 6.42 2.60
CA VAL A 334 -17.61 6.07 3.65
C VAL A 334 -18.74 7.08 3.72
N SER A 335 -18.42 8.38 3.62
CA SER A 335 -19.40 9.47 3.62
C SER A 335 -19.00 10.59 2.67
N SER A 336 -19.99 11.24 2.09
CA SER A 336 -19.79 12.46 1.30
C SER A 336 -19.58 13.67 2.21
N PRO A 337 -18.94 14.76 1.73
CA PRO A 337 -18.97 16.05 2.40
C PRO A 337 -20.44 16.52 2.56
N GLU A 338 -20.79 17.08 3.70
CA GLU A 338 -22.06 17.80 3.86
C GLU A 338 -22.05 19.15 3.21
#